data_7457a5766a5b4852a28193ed3d86fdfa
#
_entry.id   7457a5766a5b4852a28193ed3d86fdfa
#
_cell.length_a   1.000
_cell.length_b   1.000
_cell.length_c   1.000
_cell.angle_alpha   90.00
_cell.angle_beta   90.00
_cell.angle_gamma   90.00
#
_symmetry.space_group_name_H-M   'P 1'
#
loop_
_entity.id
_entity.type
_entity.pdbx_description
1 polymer ?
#
loop_
_entity_poly.entity_id
_entity_poly.type
_entity_poly.pdbx_seq_one_letter_code
_entity_poly.pdbx_strand_id
1 'polypeptide(L)'
;TVFSSFFDETSNYYEILKNTFLIEYIYNSSVLLITVLVFTFVLGTGTAYLVSFFTFPFSNFFKWALILSFAVPPYIYAYSLTAFFENYGTAYTILKNLFGDGNYNQSIPKFDGMFGAILSITFSLYAYVYILARASFLYQSQNLIDLGKNLGFSKFKSFYKIILPA
;
A
#
# COMPACT_ATOMS: atom_id res chain seq x y z
N THR A 1 42.80 6.35 20.97
CA THR A 1 42.40 7.27 19.90
C THR A 1 41.29 6.61 19.07
N VAL A 2 40.33 7.40 18.58
CA VAL A 2 39.08 6.94 17.94
C VAL A 2 39.31 5.87 16.84
N PHE A 3 40.46 5.87 16.17
CA PHE A 3 40.77 4.90 15.11
C PHE A 3 41.16 3.50 15.65
N SER A 4 41.74 3.38 16.84
CA SER A 4 42.06 2.08 17.43
C SER A 4 40.80 1.36 17.93
N SER A 5 39.81 2.10 18.40
CA SER A 5 38.52 1.52 18.82
C SER A 5 37.75 0.86 17.64
N PHE A 6 37.93 1.36 16.42
CA PHE A 6 37.28 0.77 15.23
C PHE A 6 37.91 -0.60 14.85
N PHE A 7 39.16 -0.85 15.16
CA PHE A 7 39.83 -2.12 14.82
C PHE A 7 39.75 -3.16 15.94
N ASP A 8 39.65 -2.74 17.20
CA ASP A 8 39.47 -3.64 18.34
C ASP A 8 38.02 -4.16 18.45
N GLU A 9 37.06 -3.44 17.86
CA GLU A 9 35.63 -3.82 17.85
C GLU A 9 35.27 -4.88 16.81
N THR A 10 36.13 -5.19 15.84
CA THR A 10 35.76 -6.14 14.76
C THR A 10 35.47 -7.54 15.26
N SER A 11 36.10 -8.00 16.32
CA SER A 11 35.78 -9.29 16.96
C SER A 11 34.43 -9.28 17.66
N ASN A 12 34.08 -8.17 18.30
CA ASN A 12 32.77 -7.97 18.93
C ASN A 12 31.64 -7.84 17.90
N TYR A 13 31.88 -7.20 16.74
CA TYR A 13 30.89 -7.12 15.68
C TYR A 13 30.51 -8.49 15.14
N TYR A 14 31.44 -9.40 14.93
CA TYR A 14 31.17 -10.77 14.48
C TYR A 14 30.36 -11.57 15.51
N GLU A 15 30.65 -11.43 16.80
CA GLU A 15 29.87 -12.06 17.86
C GLU A 15 28.48 -11.44 18.00
N ILE A 16 28.35 -10.11 17.92
CA ILE A 16 27.06 -9.41 17.91
C ILE A 16 26.24 -9.83 16.69
N LEU A 17 26.83 -9.88 15.50
CA LEU A 17 26.16 -10.32 14.28
C LEU A 17 25.69 -11.79 14.36
N LYS A 18 26.48 -12.66 15.00
CA LYS A 18 26.16 -14.07 15.17
C LYS A 18 25.10 -14.32 16.26
N ASN A 19 25.07 -13.50 17.30
CA ASN A 19 24.12 -13.59 18.41
C ASN A 19 22.87 -12.73 18.23
N THR A 20 22.85 -11.83 17.24
CA THR A 20 21.68 -11.02 16.91
C THR A 20 20.81 -11.79 15.90
N PHE A 21 19.49 -11.68 16.04
CA PHE A 21 18.50 -12.25 15.11
C PHE A 21 18.53 -11.55 13.74
N LEU A 22 19.72 -11.32 13.18
CA LEU A 22 19.95 -10.56 11.94
C LEU A 22 19.20 -11.17 10.75
N ILE A 23 19.22 -12.50 10.66
CA ILE A 23 18.53 -13.24 9.61
C ILE A 23 17.03 -13.00 9.71
N GLU A 24 16.49 -13.02 10.93
CA GLU A 24 15.07 -12.76 11.18
C GLU A 24 14.68 -11.32 10.84
N TYR A 25 15.51 -10.34 11.20
CA TYR A 25 15.27 -8.93 10.82
C TYR A 25 15.33 -8.72 9.32
N ILE A 26 16.30 -9.31 8.62
CA ILE A 26 16.40 -9.24 7.15
C ILE A 26 15.17 -9.89 6.51
N TYR A 27 14.77 -11.06 6.99
CA TYR A 27 13.59 -11.76 6.50
C TYR A 27 12.32 -10.92 6.68
N ASN A 28 12.06 -10.43 7.88
CA ASN A 28 10.88 -9.63 8.19
C ASN A 28 10.85 -8.33 7.39
N SER A 29 11.99 -7.65 7.25
CA SER A 29 12.11 -6.43 6.45
C SER A 29 11.88 -6.70 4.96
N SER A 30 12.39 -7.82 4.45
CA SER A 30 12.20 -8.21 3.05
C SER A 30 10.75 -8.56 2.75
N VAL A 31 10.09 -9.30 3.63
CA VAL A 31 8.67 -9.64 3.51
C VAL A 31 7.82 -8.36 3.54
N LEU A 32 8.09 -7.45 4.48
CA LEU A 32 7.40 -6.17 4.58
C LEU A 32 7.57 -5.37 3.28
N LEU A 33 8.81 -5.22 2.81
CA LEU A 33 9.12 -4.45 1.60
C LEU A 33 8.42 -5.01 0.36
N ILE A 34 8.54 -6.31 0.12
CA ILE A 34 7.94 -6.96 -1.06
C ILE A 34 6.41 -6.85 -1.00
N THR A 35 5.82 -7.10 0.17
CA THR A 35 4.36 -7.06 0.33
C THR A 35 3.82 -5.65 0.12
N VAL A 36 4.44 -4.64 0.73
CA VAL A 36 4.07 -3.23 0.54
C VAL A 36 4.22 -2.83 -0.93
N LEU A 37 5.31 -3.21 -1.59
CA LEU A 37 5.55 -2.90 -2.99
C LEU A 37 4.45 -3.46 -3.89
N VAL A 38 4.11 -4.74 -3.71
CA VAL A 38 3.04 -5.39 -4.50
C VAL A 38 1.69 -4.72 -4.27
N PHE A 39 1.29 -4.53 -3.02
CA PHE A 39 0.00 -3.90 -2.72
C PHE A 39 -0.06 -2.44 -3.19
N THR A 40 0.98 -1.67 -2.99
CA THR A 40 1.08 -0.29 -3.46
C THR A 40 0.98 -0.20 -4.97
N PHE A 41 1.67 -1.09 -5.68
CA PHE A 41 1.62 -1.17 -7.14
C PHE A 41 0.22 -1.54 -7.63
N VAL A 42 -0.39 -2.58 -7.09
CA VAL A 42 -1.72 -3.04 -7.48
C VAL A 42 -2.80 -1.98 -7.19
N LEU A 43 -2.78 -1.38 -6.01
CA LEU A 43 -3.74 -0.33 -5.64
C LEU A 43 -3.53 0.94 -6.47
N GLY A 44 -2.28 1.39 -6.63
CA GLY A 44 -1.97 2.60 -7.38
C GLY A 44 -2.30 2.49 -8.86
N THR A 45 -1.83 1.42 -9.53
CA THR A 45 -2.13 1.20 -10.96
C THR A 45 -3.59 0.84 -11.19
N GLY A 46 -4.20 0.05 -10.32
CA GLY A 46 -5.63 -0.32 -10.41
C GLY A 46 -6.56 0.87 -10.29
N THR A 47 -6.34 1.74 -9.30
CA THR A 47 -7.13 2.96 -9.14
C THR A 47 -6.88 3.96 -10.26
N ALA A 48 -5.62 4.11 -10.73
CA ALA A 48 -5.29 4.93 -11.89
C ALA A 48 -6.00 4.45 -13.16
N TYR A 49 -6.03 3.14 -13.39
CA TYR A 49 -6.73 2.52 -14.51
C TYR A 49 -8.22 2.79 -14.47
N LEU A 50 -8.88 2.56 -13.32
CA LEU A 50 -10.31 2.79 -13.15
C LEU A 50 -10.70 4.25 -13.45
N VAL A 51 -9.95 5.20 -12.90
CA VAL A 51 -10.24 6.62 -13.03
C VAL A 51 -9.88 7.19 -14.41
N SER A 52 -8.94 6.57 -15.13
CA SER A 52 -8.52 7.03 -16.46
C SER A 52 -9.38 6.47 -17.59
N PHE A 53 -9.87 5.22 -17.46
CA PHE A 53 -10.56 4.51 -18.55
C PHE A 53 -12.05 4.32 -18.36
N PHE A 54 -12.57 4.55 -17.15
CA PHE A 54 -14.00 4.42 -16.87
C PHE A 54 -14.62 5.75 -16.42
N THR A 55 -15.76 6.07 -16.99
CA THR A 55 -16.60 7.17 -16.53
C THR A 55 -17.65 6.62 -15.59
N PHE A 56 -17.63 7.04 -14.33
CA PHE A 56 -18.61 6.68 -13.31
C PHE A 56 -19.02 7.91 -12.51
N PRO A 57 -20.17 7.90 -11.85
CA PRO A 57 -20.58 9.03 -11.02
C PRO A 57 -19.49 9.38 -10.01
N PHE A 58 -19.23 10.67 -9.81
CA PHE A 58 -18.15 11.19 -8.96
C PHE A 58 -16.71 10.88 -9.42
N SER A 59 -16.47 10.42 -10.65
CA SER A 59 -15.12 10.14 -11.14
C SER A 59 -14.15 11.34 -10.98
N ASN A 60 -14.64 12.56 -11.19
CA ASN A 60 -13.86 13.78 -11.01
C ASN A 60 -13.46 14.03 -9.54
N PHE A 61 -14.31 13.69 -8.60
CA PHE A 61 -13.99 13.74 -7.17
C PHE A 61 -12.91 12.72 -6.82
N PHE A 62 -13.06 11.47 -7.28
CA PHE A 62 -12.08 10.42 -7.01
C PHE A 62 -10.70 10.72 -7.60
N LYS A 63 -10.60 11.44 -8.72
CA LYS A 63 -9.33 11.89 -9.29
C LYS A 63 -8.49 12.69 -8.29
N TRP A 64 -9.13 13.50 -7.47
CA TRP A 64 -8.46 14.32 -6.46
C TRP A 64 -8.40 13.63 -5.10
N ALA A 65 -9.45 12.94 -4.70
CA ALA A 65 -9.52 12.26 -3.42
C ALA A 65 -8.41 11.20 -3.26
N LEU A 66 -8.08 10.46 -4.33
CA LEU A 66 -7.01 9.46 -4.31
C LEU A 66 -5.61 10.09 -4.12
N ILE A 67 -5.42 11.33 -4.59
CA ILE A 67 -4.16 12.06 -4.36
C ILE A 67 -4.06 12.54 -2.91
N LEU A 68 -5.18 12.81 -2.25
CA LEU A 68 -5.19 13.33 -0.89
C LEU A 68 -4.52 12.37 0.11
N SER A 69 -4.51 11.07 -0.19
CA SER A 69 -3.79 10.07 0.60
C SER A 69 -2.29 10.38 0.73
N PHE A 70 -1.71 11.06 -0.25
CA PHE A 70 -0.32 11.52 -0.23
C PHE A 70 -0.02 12.53 0.90
N ALA A 71 -1.02 13.32 1.29
CA ALA A 71 -0.86 14.33 2.33
C ALA A 71 -0.82 13.72 3.75
N VAL A 72 -1.20 12.44 3.89
CA VAL A 72 -1.29 11.77 5.19
C VAL A 72 -0.05 10.88 5.41
N PRO A 73 0.82 11.21 6.37
CA PRO A 73 1.99 10.39 6.69
C PRO A 73 1.61 8.98 7.17
N PRO A 74 2.47 7.95 6.93
CA PRO A 74 2.18 6.56 7.31
C PRO A 74 1.84 6.37 8.80
N TYR A 75 2.46 7.11 9.68
CA TYR A 75 2.22 6.99 11.13
C TYR A 75 0.80 7.43 11.54
N ILE A 76 0.21 8.40 10.80
CA ILE A 76 -1.19 8.82 11.04
C ILE A 76 -2.14 7.70 10.64
N TYR A 77 -1.88 7.02 9.51
CA TYR A 77 -2.65 5.83 9.13
C TYR A 77 -2.52 4.72 10.17
N ALA A 78 -1.30 4.44 10.63
CA ALA A 78 -1.06 3.42 11.65
C ALA A 78 -1.86 3.73 12.92
N TYR A 79 -1.72 4.93 13.46
CA TYR A 79 -2.43 5.36 14.66
C TYR A 79 -3.95 5.32 14.49
N SER A 80 -4.45 5.86 13.39
CA SER A 80 -5.90 5.92 13.13
C SER A 80 -6.52 4.53 12.95
N LEU A 81 -5.85 3.62 12.23
CA LEU A 81 -6.31 2.25 12.04
C LEU A 81 -6.27 1.47 13.36
N THR A 82 -5.18 1.58 14.12
CA THR A 82 -5.08 0.93 15.43
C THR A 82 -6.17 1.42 16.37
N ALA A 83 -6.36 2.73 16.50
CA ALA A 83 -7.39 3.31 17.35
C ALA A 83 -8.82 2.95 16.91
N PHE A 84 -9.06 2.86 15.59
CA PHE A 84 -10.36 2.47 15.05
C PHE A 84 -10.73 1.02 15.37
N PHE A 85 -9.76 0.11 15.25
CA PHE A 85 -9.94 -1.34 15.44
C PHE A 85 -9.52 -1.85 16.83
N GLU A 86 -9.16 -0.96 17.74
CA GLU A 86 -8.83 -1.31 19.11
C GLU A 86 -10.02 -1.96 19.84
N ASN A 87 -9.72 -2.75 20.86
CA ASN A 87 -10.74 -3.32 21.76
C ASN A 87 -11.57 -2.18 22.36
N TYR A 88 -12.90 -2.27 22.20
CA TYR A 88 -13.83 -1.20 22.58
C TYR A 88 -13.65 0.14 21.82
N GLY A 89 -12.92 0.12 20.70
CA GLY A 89 -12.75 1.27 19.83
C GLY A 89 -13.98 1.61 18.98
N THR A 90 -13.78 2.47 17.98
CA THR A 90 -14.88 2.95 17.12
C THR A 90 -15.58 1.80 16.37
N ALA A 91 -14.81 0.83 15.83
CA ALA A 91 -15.37 -0.33 15.15
C ALA A 91 -16.27 -1.16 16.07
N TYR A 92 -15.84 -1.40 17.32
CA TYR A 92 -16.65 -2.07 18.33
C TYR A 92 -17.95 -1.34 18.61
N THR A 93 -17.88 -0.02 18.78
CA THR A 93 -19.05 0.82 19.05
C THR A 93 -20.05 0.79 17.92
N ILE A 94 -19.58 0.83 16.66
CA ILE A 94 -20.43 0.71 15.47
C ILE A 94 -21.13 -0.65 15.43
N LEU A 95 -20.40 -1.76 15.65
CA LEU A 95 -20.99 -3.10 15.66
C LEU A 95 -22.01 -3.27 16.78
N LYS A 96 -21.73 -2.76 17.97
CA LYS A 96 -22.66 -2.77 19.10
C LYS A 96 -23.95 -2.01 18.79
N ASN A 97 -23.85 -0.85 18.15
CA ASN A 97 -25.01 -0.05 17.80
C ASN A 97 -25.87 -0.68 16.67
N LEU A 98 -25.24 -1.43 15.75
CA LEU A 98 -25.95 -2.07 14.65
C LEU A 98 -26.57 -3.42 15.01
N PHE A 99 -25.89 -4.21 15.83
CA PHE A 99 -26.25 -5.62 16.13
C PHE A 99 -26.68 -5.85 17.59
N GLY A 100 -26.66 -4.81 18.42
CA GLY A 100 -27.03 -4.90 19.85
C GLY A 100 -25.88 -5.27 20.77
N ASP A 101 -26.21 -5.61 22.02
CA ASP A 101 -25.21 -5.94 23.04
C ASP A 101 -24.61 -7.33 22.80
N GLY A 102 -23.39 -7.36 22.31
CA GLY A 102 -22.57 -8.56 22.08
C GLY A 102 -21.09 -8.30 22.29
N ASN A 103 -20.31 -9.37 22.48
CA ASN A 103 -18.85 -9.26 22.54
C ASN A 103 -18.26 -9.40 21.14
N TYR A 104 -17.99 -8.29 20.47
CA TYR A 104 -17.48 -8.23 19.10
C TYR A 104 -15.95 -8.17 19.02
N ASN A 105 -15.24 -8.16 20.15
CA ASN A 105 -13.77 -8.06 20.15
C ASN A 105 -13.06 -9.19 19.39
N GLN A 106 -13.66 -10.37 19.32
CA GLN A 106 -13.11 -11.50 18.57
C GLN A 106 -13.35 -11.40 17.05
N SER A 107 -14.36 -10.62 16.63
CA SER A 107 -14.72 -10.43 15.23
C SER A 107 -14.01 -9.25 14.60
N ILE A 108 -13.35 -8.39 15.39
CA ILE A 108 -12.63 -7.22 14.93
C ILE A 108 -11.19 -7.63 14.62
N PRO A 109 -10.70 -7.41 13.38
CA PRO A 109 -9.32 -7.70 13.04
C PRO A 109 -8.38 -6.76 13.82
N LYS A 110 -7.32 -7.32 14.38
CA LYS A 110 -6.27 -6.53 15.05
C LYS A 110 -5.33 -5.93 14.01
N PHE A 111 -5.22 -4.61 14.03
CA PHE A 111 -4.30 -3.84 13.19
C PHE A 111 -3.02 -3.54 13.95
N ASP A 112 -2.30 -4.57 14.35
CA ASP A 112 -1.04 -4.51 15.07
C ASP A 112 0.09 -5.22 14.30
N GLY A 113 1.32 -5.07 14.76
CA GLY A 113 2.49 -5.73 14.22
C GLY A 113 2.73 -5.48 12.73
N MET A 114 3.18 -6.52 12.03
CA MET A 114 3.55 -6.47 10.62
C MET A 114 2.35 -6.16 9.71
N PHE A 115 1.18 -6.69 10.01
CA PHE A 115 -0.04 -6.46 9.22
C PHE A 115 -0.48 -4.99 9.25
N GLY A 116 -0.52 -4.38 10.44
CA GLY A 116 -0.81 -2.96 10.59
C GLY A 116 0.20 -2.06 9.87
N ALA A 117 1.50 -2.41 9.95
CA ALA A 117 2.56 -1.71 9.25
C ALA A 117 2.40 -1.78 7.73
N ILE A 118 2.16 -2.97 7.16
CA ILE A 118 1.94 -3.17 5.73
C ILE A 118 0.80 -2.29 5.23
N LEU A 119 -0.35 -2.31 5.89
CA LEU A 119 -1.52 -1.54 5.47
C LEU A 119 -1.28 -0.04 5.56
N SER A 120 -0.72 0.44 6.67
CA SER A 120 -0.48 1.86 6.89
C SER A 120 0.49 2.45 5.86
N ILE A 121 1.58 1.74 5.58
CA ILE A 121 2.57 2.15 4.59
C ILE A 121 1.96 2.07 3.18
N THR A 122 1.21 1.01 2.87
CA THR A 122 0.55 0.85 1.57
C THR A 122 -0.43 1.99 1.29
N PHE A 123 -1.30 2.31 2.26
CA PHE A 123 -2.28 3.40 2.10
C PHE A 123 -1.65 4.79 1.99
N SER A 124 -0.46 4.98 2.53
CA SER A 124 0.28 6.24 2.34
C SER A 124 1.00 6.29 0.99
N LEU A 125 1.60 5.18 0.54
CA LEU A 125 2.47 5.16 -0.63
C LEU A 125 1.75 4.90 -1.96
N TYR A 126 0.56 4.30 -1.97
CA TYR A 126 -0.12 3.99 -3.25
C TYR A 126 -0.39 5.24 -4.11
N ALA A 127 -0.55 6.41 -3.49
CA ALA A 127 -0.81 7.65 -4.19
C ALA A 127 0.36 8.08 -5.11
N TYR A 128 1.60 7.75 -4.77
CA TYR A 128 2.76 7.97 -5.65
C TYR A 128 2.62 7.17 -6.93
N VAL A 129 2.32 5.88 -6.80
CA VAL A 129 2.13 5.00 -7.97
C VAL A 129 0.90 5.44 -8.78
N TYR A 130 -0.18 5.84 -8.09
CA TYR A 130 -1.38 6.37 -8.73
C TYR A 130 -1.09 7.58 -9.62
N ILE A 131 -0.35 8.58 -9.10
CA ILE A 131 -0.04 9.80 -9.85
C ILE A 131 0.78 9.47 -11.10
N LEU A 132 1.84 8.66 -10.96
CA LEU A 132 2.71 8.28 -12.06
C LEU A 132 1.97 7.43 -13.10
N ALA A 133 1.23 6.41 -12.67
CA ALA A 133 0.45 5.55 -13.56
C ALA A 133 -0.63 6.34 -14.29
N ARG A 134 -1.34 7.24 -13.59
CA ARG A 134 -2.35 8.09 -14.21
C ARG A 134 -1.76 9.04 -15.24
N ALA A 135 -0.62 9.66 -14.94
CA ALA A 135 0.07 10.52 -15.91
C ALA A 135 0.43 9.75 -17.17
N SER A 136 1.01 8.55 -17.03
CA SER A 136 1.33 7.66 -18.14
C SER A 136 0.10 7.28 -18.97
N PHE A 137 -1.01 6.91 -18.30
CA PHE A 137 -2.27 6.55 -18.98
C PHE A 137 -2.88 7.72 -19.75
N LEU A 138 -2.80 8.94 -19.24
CA LEU A 138 -3.30 10.12 -19.93
C LEU A 138 -2.47 10.47 -21.17
N TYR A 139 -1.16 10.26 -21.12
CA TYR A 139 -0.28 10.51 -22.26
C TYR A 139 -0.44 9.50 -23.40
N GLN A 140 -0.64 8.23 -23.06
CA GLN A 140 -0.66 7.14 -24.04
C GLN A 140 -2.06 6.76 -24.53
N SER A 141 -3.11 7.22 -23.83
CA SER A 141 -4.36 6.48 -23.76
C SER A 141 -5.21 6.48 -25.03
N GLN A 142 -5.29 7.54 -25.79
CA GLN A 142 -6.28 7.60 -26.88
C GLN A 142 -5.88 6.76 -28.09
N ASN A 143 -4.67 6.91 -28.56
CA ASN A 143 -4.19 6.19 -29.75
C ASN A 143 -4.06 4.68 -29.52
N LEU A 144 -3.61 4.26 -28.33
CA LEU A 144 -3.40 2.85 -28.00
C LEU A 144 -4.72 2.11 -27.71
N ILE A 145 -5.72 2.79 -27.15
CA ILE A 145 -7.06 2.22 -26.97
C ILE A 145 -7.73 1.97 -28.33
N ASP A 146 -7.62 2.93 -29.25
CA ASP A 146 -8.23 2.80 -30.57
C ASP A 146 -7.51 1.73 -31.40
N LEU A 147 -6.20 1.58 -31.27
CA LEU A 147 -5.48 0.42 -31.80
C LEU A 147 -6.01 -0.92 -31.24
N GLY A 148 -6.23 -0.97 -29.92
CA GLY A 148 -6.80 -2.16 -29.28
C GLY A 148 -8.20 -2.51 -29.77
N LYS A 149 -9.04 -1.51 -29.96
CA LYS A 149 -10.41 -1.69 -30.52
C LYS A 149 -10.35 -2.19 -31.98
N ASN A 150 -9.47 -1.61 -32.80
CA ASN A 150 -9.27 -2.03 -34.18
C ASN A 150 -8.77 -3.47 -34.30
N LEU A 151 -8.04 -3.96 -33.30
CA LEU A 151 -7.60 -5.34 -33.17
C LEU A 151 -8.65 -6.26 -32.52
N GLY A 152 -9.85 -5.76 -32.23
CA GLY A 152 -10.94 -6.52 -31.62
C GLY A 152 -10.70 -6.88 -30.13
N PHE A 153 -9.82 -6.18 -29.45
CA PHE A 153 -9.56 -6.45 -28.04
C PHE A 153 -10.57 -5.72 -27.13
N SER A 154 -10.97 -6.40 -26.04
CA SER A 154 -11.71 -5.75 -24.95
C SER A 154 -10.81 -4.72 -24.23
N LYS A 155 -11.42 -3.76 -23.51
CA LYS A 155 -10.68 -2.72 -22.77
C LYS A 155 -9.62 -3.30 -21.84
N PHE A 156 -9.92 -4.37 -21.13
CA PHE A 156 -8.98 -5.05 -20.23
C PHE A 156 -7.84 -5.74 -20.99
N LYS A 157 -8.15 -6.40 -22.10
CA LYS A 157 -7.12 -7.06 -22.94
C LYS A 157 -6.20 -6.05 -23.63
N SER A 158 -6.74 -4.90 -24.06
CA SER A 158 -5.96 -3.79 -24.62
C SER A 158 -5.02 -3.20 -23.55
N PHE A 159 -5.51 -3.04 -22.32
CA PHE A 159 -4.68 -2.57 -21.22
C PHE A 159 -3.48 -3.48 -20.98
N TYR A 160 -3.69 -4.77 -20.80
CA TYR A 160 -2.63 -5.70 -20.45
C TYR A 160 -1.65 -5.99 -21.59
N LYS A 161 -2.13 -6.03 -22.86
CA LYS A 161 -1.29 -6.39 -24.01
C LYS A 161 -0.65 -5.23 -24.73
N ILE A 162 -1.22 -4.04 -24.65
CA ILE A 162 -0.79 -2.87 -25.44
C ILE A 162 -0.33 -1.74 -24.54
N ILE A 163 -1.15 -1.36 -23.54
CA ILE A 163 -0.88 -0.15 -22.73
C ILE A 163 0.18 -0.42 -21.66
N LEU A 164 0.14 -1.57 -20.99
CA LEU A 164 1.07 -1.90 -19.92
C LEU A 164 2.52 -2.13 -20.41
N PRO A 165 2.78 -2.73 -21.61
CA PRO A 165 4.13 -2.93 -22.12
C PRO A 165 4.71 -1.68 -22.83
N ALA A 166 3.89 -0.69 -23.21
CA ALA A 166 4.31 0.53 -23.90
C ALA A 166 4.77 1.61 -22.94
#